data_04440c621dc8942b99ce0f27fe992a08
#
_entry.id   04440c621dc8942b99ce0f27fe992a08
#
_cell.length_a   1.000
_cell.length_b   1.000
_cell.length_c   1.000
_cell.angle_alpha   90.00
_cell.angle_beta   90.00
_cell.angle_gamma   90.00
#
_symmetry.space_group_name_H-M   'P 1'
#
loop_
_entity.id
_entity.type
_entity.pdbx_description
1 polymer ?
#
loop_
_entity_poly.entity_id
_entity_poly.type
_entity_poly.pdbx_seq_one_letter_code
_entity_poly.pdbx_strand_id
1 'polypeptide(L)'
;MQSPCLPIAPFDDRPVVIVAGGPSLTLSQVRRIGMARAADKIRVIAINDAIYPCWFADILHASDKRWWNLHKGVPAFRGLKTSLEITGYHDVRTLKNTGLSGYDETPGCIRSGSNGGFQGVHLAAKLGARRIVVVAFDYSDDGARSHWFGPHGPGMDLHSNTENWRKYLRGLTDEFARRKIAVVNATIKSTIDWLPRVDLETEWPA
;
A
#
# COMPACT_ATOMS: atom_id res chain seq x y z
N MET A 1 -5.62 -28.19 -2.76
CA MET A 1 -5.33 -27.53 -4.05
C MET A 1 -5.41 -26.04 -3.82
N GLN A 2 -4.32 -25.30 -4.00
CA GLN A 2 -4.35 -23.83 -3.98
C GLN A 2 -5.12 -23.37 -5.22
N SER A 3 -6.17 -22.57 -5.01
CA SER A 3 -6.86 -21.92 -6.14
C SER A 3 -5.82 -21.14 -6.97
N PRO A 4 -5.87 -21.23 -8.30
CA PRO A 4 -4.99 -20.44 -9.13
C PRO A 4 -5.17 -18.96 -8.80
N CYS A 5 -4.06 -18.23 -8.68
CA CYS A 5 -4.06 -16.79 -8.49
C CYS A 5 -4.75 -16.14 -9.68
N LEU A 6 -6.02 -15.81 -9.53
CA LEU A 6 -6.76 -15.13 -10.59
C LEU A 6 -6.18 -13.72 -10.78
N PRO A 7 -5.88 -13.33 -12.01
CA PRO A 7 -5.39 -11.98 -12.28
C PRO A 7 -6.43 -10.96 -11.81
N ILE A 8 -5.96 -9.89 -11.15
CA ILE A 8 -6.78 -8.72 -10.86
C ILE A 8 -6.85 -7.89 -12.14
N ALA A 9 -8.03 -7.40 -12.48
CA ALA A 9 -8.19 -6.52 -13.63
C ALA A 9 -7.25 -5.29 -13.47
N PRO A 10 -6.53 -4.90 -14.52
CA PRO A 10 -5.65 -3.75 -14.46
C PRO A 10 -6.44 -2.47 -14.16
N PHE A 11 -5.79 -1.53 -13.49
CA PHE A 11 -6.24 -0.15 -13.42
C PHE A 11 -6.07 0.51 -14.81
N ASP A 12 -6.78 1.59 -15.02
CA ASP A 12 -6.54 2.49 -16.14
C ASP A 12 -5.23 3.30 -15.93
N ASP A 13 -4.94 4.24 -16.83
CA ASP A 13 -3.71 5.04 -16.84
C ASP A 13 -3.63 6.07 -15.70
N ARG A 14 -4.58 6.09 -14.77
CA ARG A 14 -4.60 7.05 -13.68
C ARG A 14 -3.48 6.78 -12.68
N PRO A 15 -2.94 7.85 -12.05
CA PRO A 15 -2.03 7.68 -10.93
C PRO A 15 -2.65 6.84 -9.81
N VAL A 16 -1.83 6.01 -9.17
CA VAL A 16 -2.26 5.21 -8.01
C VAL A 16 -1.65 5.79 -6.76
N VAL A 17 -2.49 6.14 -5.79
CA VAL A 17 -2.08 6.57 -4.46
C VAL A 17 -2.09 5.39 -3.50
N ILE A 18 -0.99 5.16 -2.81
CA ILE A 18 -0.88 4.14 -1.78
C ILE A 18 -0.84 4.84 -0.42
N VAL A 19 -1.83 4.57 0.41
CA VAL A 19 -1.92 5.11 1.77
C VAL A 19 -1.53 4.02 2.76
N ALA A 20 -0.41 4.23 3.45
CA ALA A 20 0.07 3.34 4.50
C ALA A 20 -0.32 3.83 5.90
N GLY A 21 0.17 3.14 6.94
CA GLY A 21 -0.18 3.41 8.33
C GLY A 21 0.76 4.34 9.08
N GLY A 22 1.72 5.00 8.42
CA GLY A 22 2.73 5.82 9.10
C GLY A 22 2.14 6.98 9.91
N PRO A 23 2.81 7.38 11.02
CA PRO A 23 2.27 8.34 11.98
C PRO A 23 2.09 9.76 11.43
N SER A 24 2.72 10.10 10.31
CA SER A 24 2.58 11.41 9.67
C SER A 24 1.32 11.57 8.81
N LEU A 25 0.46 10.54 8.70
CA LEU A 25 -0.80 10.64 7.99
C LEU A 25 -1.72 11.69 8.63
N THR A 26 -2.20 12.62 7.83
CA THR A 26 -3.12 13.67 8.29
C THR A 26 -4.50 13.55 7.66
N LEU A 27 -5.53 14.03 8.36
CA LEU A 27 -6.89 14.10 7.82
C LEU A 27 -6.98 15.00 6.58
N SER A 28 -6.13 16.04 6.49
CA SER A 28 -6.04 16.90 5.30
C SER A 28 -5.61 16.09 4.08
N GLN A 29 -4.56 15.28 4.20
CA GLN A 29 -4.12 14.39 3.12
C GLN A 29 -5.22 13.41 2.71
N VAL A 30 -5.85 12.75 3.69
CA VAL A 30 -6.95 11.80 3.43
C VAL A 30 -8.09 12.47 2.68
N ARG A 31 -8.50 13.68 3.12
CA ARG A 31 -9.56 14.45 2.47
C ARG A 31 -9.18 14.80 1.02
N ARG A 32 -7.95 15.26 0.80
CA ARG A 32 -7.45 15.60 -0.55
C ARG A 32 -7.47 14.38 -1.48
N ILE A 33 -6.98 13.24 -1.01
CA ILE A 33 -6.99 11.98 -1.75
C ILE A 33 -8.44 11.56 -2.06
N GLY A 34 -9.34 11.66 -1.07
CA GLY A 34 -10.76 11.34 -1.24
C GLY A 34 -11.44 12.20 -2.30
N MET A 35 -11.15 13.50 -2.32
CA MET A 35 -11.67 14.43 -3.34
C MET A 35 -11.15 14.09 -4.75
N ALA A 36 -9.84 13.82 -4.87
CA ALA A 36 -9.23 13.42 -6.14
C ALA A 36 -9.80 12.08 -6.63
N ARG A 37 -10.04 11.12 -5.70
CA ARG A 37 -10.67 9.84 -6.03
C ARG A 37 -12.12 10.00 -6.47
N ALA A 38 -12.90 10.83 -5.76
CA ALA A 38 -14.30 11.13 -6.11
C ALA A 38 -14.42 11.84 -7.47
N ALA A 39 -13.45 12.68 -7.83
CA ALA A 39 -13.33 13.31 -9.15
C ALA A 39 -12.76 12.38 -10.23
N ASP A 40 -12.57 11.10 -9.91
CA ASP A 40 -12.07 10.05 -10.79
C ASP A 40 -10.68 10.36 -11.41
N LYS A 41 -9.86 11.16 -10.71
CA LYS A 41 -8.50 11.55 -11.13
C LYS A 41 -7.44 10.52 -10.78
N ILE A 42 -7.69 9.65 -9.79
CA ILE A 42 -6.75 8.67 -9.23
C ILE A 42 -7.40 7.34 -8.87
N ARG A 43 -6.57 6.33 -8.63
CA ARG A 43 -6.93 5.09 -7.92
C ARG A 43 -6.24 5.05 -6.57
N VAL A 44 -6.83 4.35 -5.60
CA VAL A 44 -6.33 4.33 -4.22
C VAL A 44 -6.20 2.91 -3.70
N ILE A 45 -5.03 2.59 -3.14
CA ILE A 45 -4.78 1.36 -2.38
C ILE A 45 -4.55 1.74 -0.92
N ALA A 46 -5.38 1.25 -0.03
CA ALA A 46 -5.21 1.39 1.41
C ALA A 46 -4.53 0.15 2.00
N ILE A 47 -3.54 0.37 2.87
CA ILE A 47 -2.77 -0.70 3.51
C ILE A 47 -3.20 -0.85 4.96
N ASN A 48 -3.65 -2.04 5.35
CA ASN A 48 -4.07 -2.36 6.71
C ASN A 48 -5.10 -1.33 7.25
N ASP A 49 -4.84 -0.76 8.42
CA ASP A 49 -5.73 0.18 9.11
C ASP A 49 -5.91 1.54 8.39
N ALA A 50 -5.10 1.83 7.36
CA ALA A 50 -5.35 3.00 6.52
C ALA A 50 -6.72 2.94 5.80
N ILE A 51 -7.36 1.78 5.75
CA ILE A 51 -8.71 1.65 5.21
C ILE A 51 -9.74 2.48 6.01
N TYR A 52 -9.58 2.61 7.33
CA TYR A 52 -10.57 3.30 8.16
C TYR A 52 -10.75 4.78 7.83
N PRO A 53 -9.69 5.59 7.63
CA PRO A 53 -9.87 6.92 7.08
C PRO A 53 -10.08 6.94 5.55
N CYS A 54 -9.77 5.84 4.84
CA CYS A 54 -9.81 5.76 3.37
C CYS A 54 -10.85 4.77 2.82
N TRP A 55 -12.08 4.77 3.36
CA TRP A 55 -13.17 3.90 2.89
C TRP A 55 -13.49 4.04 1.39
N PHE A 56 -13.07 5.13 0.78
CA PHE A 56 -13.19 5.41 -0.65
C PHE A 56 -12.14 4.69 -1.50
N ALA A 57 -11.20 3.93 -0.91
CA ALA A 57 -10.16 3.20 -1.64
C ALA A 57 -10.75 2.19 -2.63
N ASP A 58 -10.02 1.94 -3.71
CA ASP A 58 -10.36 0.91 -4.70
C ASP A 58 -9.95 -0.48 -4.20
N ILE A 59 -8.82 -0.53 -3.49
CA ILE A 59 -8.25 -1.78 -2.95
C ILE A 59 -7.89 -1.59 -1.47
N LEU A 60 -8.24 -2.59 -0.67
CA LEU A 60 -7.69 -2.85 0.64
C LEU A 60 -6.69 -4.00 0.54
N HIS A 61 -5.44 -3.74 0.92
CA HIS A 61 -4.42 -4.76 1.00
C HIS A 61 -3.93 -4.94 2.44
N ALA A 62 -3.99 -6.17 2.95
CA ALA A 62 -3.40 -6.56 4.22
C ALA A 62 -2.79 -7.96 4.08
N SER A 63 -1.51 -8.12 4.46
CA SER A 63 -0.78 -9.38 4.24
C SER A 63 -1.30 -10.52 5.07
N ASP A 64 -1.60 -10.24 6.34
CA ASP A 64 -1.64 -11.23 7.41
C ASP A 64 -3.06 -11.70 7.69
N LYS A 65 -3.28 -13.00 7.70
CA LYS A 65 -4.56 -13.61 8.12
C LYS A 65 -5.01 -13.10 9.50
N ARG A 66 -4.04 -12.86 10.40
CA ARG A 66 -4.33 -12.35 11.74
C ARG A 66 -4.99 -10.98 11.71
N TRP A 67 -4.52 -10.07 10.83
CA TRP A 67 -5.15 -8.77 10.64
C TRP A 67 -6.60 -8.93 10.15
N TRP A 68 -6.82 -9.79 9.15
CA TRP A 68 -8.17 -10.07 8.64
C TRP A 68 -9.11 -10.64 9.70
N ASN A 69 -8.61 -11.54 10.56
CA ASN A 69 -9.41 -12.10 11.65
C ASN A 69 -9.78 -11.04 12.69
N LEU A 70 -8.82 -10.17 13.07
CA LEU A 70 -9.07 -9.07 14.01
C LEU A 70 -10.17 -8.13 13.50
N HIS A 71 -10.16 -7.83 12.20
CA HIS A 71 -11.12 -6.92 11.55
C HIS A 71 -12.31 -7.66 10.91
N LYS A 72 -12.49 -8.95 11.21
CA LYS A 72 -13.62 -9.78 10.75
C LYS A 72 -13.86 -9.71 9.23
N GLY A 73 -12.76 -9.65 8.43
CA GLY A 73 -12.82 -9.58 6.98
C GLY A 73 -13.30 -8.24 6.42
N VAL A 74 -13.46 -7.21 7.25
CA VAL A 74 -13.92 -5.85 6.86
C VAL A 74 -15.15 -5.89 5.94
N PRO A 75 -16.29 -6.44 6.39
CA PRO A 75 -17.45 -6.75 5.52
C PRO A 75 -18.11 -5.50 4.92
N ALA A 76 -17.94 -4.33 5.54
CA ALA A 76 -18.50 -3.07 5.04
C ALA A 76 -17.73 -2.49 3.84
N PHE A 77 -16.45 -2.88 3.64
CA PHE A 77 -15.66 -2.40 2.51
C PHE A 77 -16.09 -3.11 1.21
N ARG A 78 -16.40 -2.34 0.18
CA ARG A 78 -16.94 -2.83 -1.09
C ARG A 78 -15.92 -2.93 -2.22
N GLY A 79 -14.72 -2.35 -2.02
CA GLY A 79 -13.62 -2.46 -2.98
C GLY A 79 -12.98 -3.84 -3.00
N LEU A 80 -11.97 -4.01 -3.82
CA LEU A 80 -11.21 -5.25 -3.90
C LEU A 80 -10.38 -5.45 -2.61
N LYS A 81 -10.42 -6.65 -2.07
CA LYS A 81 -9.64 -7.06 -0.90
C LYS A 81 -8.55 -8.03 -1.32
N THR A 82 -7.31 -7.81 -0.86
CA THR A 82 -6.16 -8.66 -1.21
C THR A 82 -5.30 -8.99 0.01
N SER A 83 -4.74 -10.21 0.03
CA SER A 83 -3.86 -10.70 1.08
C SER A 83 -2.72 -11.54 0.50
N LEU A 84 -1.63 -11.73 1.25
CA LEU A 84 -0.62 -12.76 0.94
C LEU A 84 -0.95 -14.10 1.58
N GLU A 85 -1.68 -14.11 2.68
CA GLU A 85 -2.09 -15.33 3.36
C GLU A 85 -3.52 -15.73 3.00
N ILE A 86 -3.81 -17.02 3.04
CA ILE A 86 -5.16 -17.55 2.90
C ILE A 86 -5.95 -17.19 4.16
N THR A 87 -6.85 -16.21 4.03
CA THR A 87 -7.56 -15.63 5.16
C THR A 87 -8.75 -16.47 5.63
N GLY A 88 -9.38 -17.21 4.71
CA GLY A 88 -10.66 -17.91 4.93
C GLY A 88 -11.89 -17.06 4.58
N TYR A 89 -11.74 -15.76 4.31
CA TYR A 89 -12.83 -14.90 3.83
C TYR A 89 -12.93 -15.02 2.29
N HIS A 90 -14.12 -15.34 1.80
CA HIS A 90 -14.36 -15.66 0.37
C HIS A 90 -14.17 -14.46 -0.58
N ASP A 91 -14.30 -13.25 -0.05
CA ASP A 91 -14.19 -11.99 -0.79
C ASP A 91 -12.76 -11.37 -0.69
N VAL A 92 -11.82 -12.06 -0.03
CA VAL A 92 -10.41 -11.65 0.05
C VAL A 92 -9.59 -12.50 -0.91
N ARG A 93 -9.02 -11.88 -1.93
CA ARG A 93 -8.13 -12.55 -2.88
C ARG A 93 -6.75 -12.77 -2.30
N THR A 94 -6.27 -14.00 -2.38
CA THR A 94 -4.90 -14.33 -2.01
C THR A 94 -3.97 -14.13 -3.20
N LEU A 95 -2.92 -13.34 -3.01
CA LEU A 95 -1.80 -13.17 -3.94
C LEU A 95 -0.68 -14.12 -3.53
N LYS A 96 -0.01 -14.71 -4.51
CA LYS A 96 1.13 -15.60 -4.22
C LYS A 96 2.38 -14.80 -3.89
N ASN A 97 2.94 -15.00 -2.70
CA ASN A 97 4.26 -14.46 -2.37
C ASN A 97 5.35 -15.31 -3.05
N THR A 98 6.19 -14.67 -3.86
CA THR A 98 7.29 -15.32 -4.59
C THR A 98 8.68 -14.92 -4.10
N GLY A 99 8.76 -14.23 -2.96
CA GLY A 99 10.01 -13.85 -2.32
C GLY A 99 9.99 -12.44 -1.73
N LEU A 100 11.16 -11.93 -1.35
CA LEU A 100 11.28 -10.70 -0.58
C LEU A 100 11.49 -9.45 -1.45
N SER A 101 12.36 -9.51 -2.43
CA SER A 101 12.85 -8.32 -3.16
C SER A 101 12.58 -8.39 -4.66
N GLY A 102 12.69 -7.23 -5.33
CA GLY A 102 12.51 -7.10 -6.77
C GLY A 102 11.05 -7.09 -7.21
N TYR A 103 10.85 -7.09 -8.51
CA TYR A 103 9.54 -7.10 -9.14
C TYR A 103 9.23 -8.47 -9.75
N ASP A 104 8.01 -8.96 -9.56
CA ASP A 104 7.53 -10.21 -10.15
C ASP A 104 6.42 -9.90 -11.15
N GLU A 105 6.62 -10.21 -12.42
CA GLU A 105 5.65 -9.94 -13.48
C GLU A 105 4.55 -11.03 -13.59
N THR A 106 4.74 -12.17 -12.94
CA THR A 106 3.78 -13.29 -13.02
C THR A 106 2.41 -12.88 -12.52
N PRO A 107 1.32 -13.04 -13.28
CA PRO A 107 -0.02 -12.69 -12.83
C PRO A 107 -0.39 -13.33 -11.49
N GLY A 108 -0.99 -12.53 -10.58
CA GLY A 108 -1.37 -13.00 -9.25
C GLY A 108 -0.22 -13.19 -8.25
N CYS A 109 1.03 -12.94 -8.66
CA CYS A 109 2.20 -13.04 -7.82
C CYS A 109 2.73 -11.66 -7.43
N ILE A 110 3.23 -11.51 -6.19
CA ILE A 110 3.97 -10.33 -5.75
C ILE A 110 5.13 -10.73 -4.84
N ARG A 111 6.11 -9.86 -4.68
CA ARG A 111 7.14 -9.96 -3.66
C ARG A 111 6.66 -9.27 -2.39
N SER A 112 7.10 -9.76 -1.22
CA SER A 112 6.55 -9.29 0.05
C SER A 112 7.24 -8.04 0.61
N GLY A 113 8.53 -7.85 0.36
CA GLY A 113 9.31 -6.79 0.99
C GLY A 113 9.25 -6.79 2.53
N SER A 114 8.64 -7.82 3.12
CA SER A 114 8.27 -7.89 4.55
C SER A 114 7.50 -6.66 5.04
N ASN A 115 6.80 -5.96 4.14
CA ASN A 115 6.13 -4.71 4.45
C ASN A 115 4.94 -4.44 3.53
N GLY A 116 3.78 -4.09 4.12
CA GLY A 116 2.55 -3.83 3.37
C GLY A 116 2.67 -2.66 2.38
N GLY A 117 3.44 -1.61 2.73
CA GLY A 117 3.71 -0.49 1.81
C GLY A 117 4.43 -0.94 0.54
N PHE A 118 5.50 -1.73 0.68
CA PHE A 118 6.20 -2.34 -0.46
C PHE A 118 5.23 -3.14 -1.34
N GLN A 119 4.37 -3.95 -0.71
CA GLN A 119 3.39 -4.78 -1.42
C GLN A 119 2.38 -3.94 -2.18
N GLY A 120 1.93 -2.82 -1.59
CA GLY A 120 1.06 -1.86 -2.27
C GLY A 120 1.71 -1.25 -3.50
N VAL A 121 2.99 -0.85 -3.41
CA VAL A 121 3.78 -0.31 -4.55
C VAL A 121 3.93 -1.37 -5.64
N HIS A 122 4.26 -2.61 -5.26
CA HIS A 122 4.37 -3.73 -6.19
C HIS A 122 3.02 -4.02 -6.87
N LEU A 123 1.92 -4.06 -6.09
CA LEU A 123 0.57 -4.30 -6.59
C LEU A 123 0.11 -3.22 -7.56
N ALA A 124 0.36 -1.93 -7.26
CA ALA A 124 0.01 -0.83 -8.15
C ALA A 124 0.68 -0.98 -9.53
N ALA A 125 1.96 -1.33 -9.57
CA ALA A 125 2.67 -1.59 -10.83
C ALA A 125 2.09 -2.78 -11.59
N LYS A 126 1.71 -3.87 -10.88
CA LYS A 126 1.01 -5.04 -11.45
C LYS A 126 -0.32 -4.68 -12.10
N LEU A 127 -0.99 -3.68 -11.56
CA LEU A 127 -2.26 -3.16 -12.07
C LEU A 127 -2.09 -2.15 -13.21
N GLY A 128 -0.86 -1.92 -13.66
CA GLY A 128 -0.56 -1.08 -14.81
C GLY A 128 -0.21 0.37 -14.48
N ALA A 129 -0.13 0.76 -13.19
CA ALA A 129 0.21 2.12 -12.80
C ALA A 129 1.54 2.57 -13.41
N ARG A 130 1.54 3.75 -14.06
CA ARG A 130 2.75 4.43 -14.55
C ARG A 130 3.23 5.52 -13.59
N ARG A 131 2.35 5.99 -12.70
CA ARG A 131 2.67 6.93 -11.63
C ARG A 131 2.09 6.41 -10.32
N ILE A 132 2.94 6.27 -9.31
CA ILE A 132 2.60 5.79 -7.98
C ILE A 132 2.98 6.86 -6.97
N VAL A 133 2.04 7.28 -6.12
CA VAL A 133 2.27 8.26 -5.06
C VAL A 133 2.14 7.55 -3.72
N VAL A 134 3.19 7.58 -2.91
CA VAL A 134 3.17 6.98 -1.58
C VAL A 134 2.89 8.03 -0.51
N VAL A 135 2.02 7.69 0.45
CA VAL A 135 1.57 8.55 1.54
C VAL A 135 1.66 7.79 2.85
N ALA A 136 2.15 8.42 3.90
CA ALA A 136 2.39 7.80 5.21
C ALA A 136 3.40 6.64 5.16
N PHE A 137 4.43 6.77 4.33
CA PHE A 137 5.61 5.91 4.29
C PHE A 137 6.73 6.54 5.12
N ASP A 138 6.51 6.67 6.40
CA ASP A 138 7.43 7.33 7.32
C ASP A 138 8.74 6.56 7.44
N TYR A 139 8.66 5.28 7.69
CA TYR A 139 9.81 4.37 7.91
C TYR A 139 10.82 4.94 8.90
N SER A 140 10.32 5.65 9.95
CA SER A 140 11.11 6.20 11.03
C SER A 140 11.09 5.28 12.24
N ASP A 141 12.23 5.23 12.94
CA ASP A 141 12.41 4.50 14.19
C ASP A 141 12.49 5.47 15.40
N ASP A 142 11.85 6.64 15.30
CA ASP A 142 11.95 7.69 16.33
C ASP A 142 11.23 7.34 17.66
N GLY A 143 10.70 6.13 17.77
CA GLY A 143 10.14 5.57 19.00
C GLY A 143 8.84 6.23 19.50
N ALA A 144 8.37 7.31 18.89
CA ALA A 144 7.27 8.09 19.43
C ALA A 144 5.89 7.51 19.08
N ARG A 145 5.69 7.07 17.84
CA ARG A 145 4.48 6.38 17.36
C ARG A 145 4.83 5.54 16.15
N SER A 146 4.42 4.27 16.15
CA SER A 146 4.60 3.40 14.99
C SER A 146 3.56 3.63 13.90
N HIS A 147 2.36 4.11 14.25
CA HIS A 147 1.23 4.31 13.34
C HIS A 147 0.39 5.54 13.70
N TRP A 148 -0.35 6.08 12.71
CA TRP A 148 -1.24 7.23 12.90
C TRP A 148 -2.37 6.92 13.91
N PHE A 149 -2.77 5.68 14.05
CA PHE A 149 -3.80 5.19 14.98
C PHE A 149 -3.23 4.70 16.33
N GLY A 150 -1.92 4.79 16.55
CA GLY A 150 -1.24 4.29 17.76
C GLY A 150 -0.66 2.87 17.58
N PRO A 151 -0.45 2.14 18.67
CA PRO A 151 0.07 0.76 18.61
C PRO A 151 -0.95 -0.17 17.97
N HIS A 152 -0.46 -1.23 17.33
CA HIS A 152 -1.32 -2.32 16.89
C HIS A 152 -2.01 -2.99 18.08
N GLY A 153 -3.11 -3.68 17.81
CA GLY A 153 -3.79 -4.51 18.82
C GLY A 153 -2.87 -5.59 19.40
N PRO A 154 -3.24 -6.19 20.54
CA PRO A 154 -2.42 -7.16 21.25
C PRO A 154 -1.85 -8.26 20.34
N GLY A 155 -0.54 -8.43 20.39
CA GLY A 155 0.21 -9.43 19.62
C GLY A 155 0.44 -9.10 18.14
N MET A 156 0.17 -7.88 17.70
CA MET A 156 0.49 -7.38 16.36
C MET A 156 1.78 -6.54 16.36
N ASP A 157 2.40 -6.34 17.53
CA ASP A 157 3.66 -5.61 17.69
C ASP A 157 4.82 -6.48 17.19
N LEU A 158 5.03 -6.49 15.89
CA LEU A 158 6.24 -7.05 15.28
C LEU A 158 7.31 -5.95 15.27
N HIS A 159 8.53 -6.32 15.64
CA HIS A 159 9.68 -5.41 15.52
C HIS A 159 9.79 -4.93 14.08
N SER A 160 9.63 -3.63 13.90
CA SER A 160 9.77 -2.99 12.60
C SER A 160 11.24 -3.05 12.17
N ASN A 161 11.51 -3.75 11.08
CA ASN A 161 12.84 -3.75 10.47
C ASN A 161 12.87 -2.70 9.34
N THR A 162 12.84 -1.43 9.74
CA THR A 162 12.73 -0.29 8.81
C THR A 162 13.91 -0.20 7.84
N GLU A 163 15.10 -0.62 8.25
CA GLU A 163 16.28 -0.66 7.39
C GLU A 163 16.09 -1.63 6.21
N ASN A 164 15.65 -2.86 6.48
CA ASN A 164 15.36 -3.83 5.44
C ASN A 164 14.19 -3.38 4.55
N TRP A 165 13.16 -2.76 5.12
CA TRP A 165 12.03 -2.23 4.35
C TRP A 165 12.48 -1.14 3.38
N ARG A 166 13.33 -0.22 3.84
CA ARG A 166 13.93 0.82 2.98
C ARG A 166 14.77 0.20 1.86
N LYS A 167 15.62 -0.77 2.19
CA LYS A 167 16.47 -1.49 1.22
C LYS A 167 15.63 -2.18 0.13
N TYR A 168 14.59 -2.92 0.52
CA TYR A 168 13.74 -3.60 -0.45
C TYR A 168 12.95 -2.62 -1.31
N LEU A 169 12.38 -1.57 -0.70
CA LEU A 169 11.64 -0.56 -1.43
C LEU A 169 12.53 0.19 -2.41
N ARG A 170 13.76 0.56 -2.02
CA ARG A 170 14.73 1.20 -2.92
C ARG A 170 15.02 0.32 -4.12
N GLY A 171 15.35 -0.95 -3.91
CA GLY A 171 15.60 -1.88 -5.02
C GLY A 171 14.41 -2.00 -5.98
N LEU A 172 13.18 -2.02 -5.46
CA LEU A 172 11.96 -2.06 -6.26
C LEU A 172 11.78 -0.77 -7.06
N THR A 173 11.95 0.40 -6.43
CA THR A 173 11.77 1.69 -7.10
C THR A 173 12.86 1.98 -8.13
N ASP A 174 14.09 1.53 -7.92
CA ASP A 174 15.18 1.59 -8.90
C ASP A 174 14.85 0.73 -10.14
N GLU A 175 14.25 -0.45 -9.94
CA GLU A 175 13.76 -1.29 -11.04
C GLU A 175 12.61 -0.61 -11.78
N PHE A 176 11.69 0.04 -11.07
CA PHE A 176 10.57 0.76 -11.66
C PHE A 176 11.02 1.97 -12.48
N ALA A 177 12.05 2.69 -12.03
CA ALA A 177 12.62 3.79 -12.81
C ALA A 177 13.11 3.30 -14.19
N ARG A 178 13.80 2.14 -14.24
CA ARG A 178 14.21 1.51 -15.51
C ARG A 178 13.01 1.10 -16.39
N ARG A 179 11.87 0.80 -15.78
CA ARG A 179 10.61 0.44 -16.46
C ARG A 179 9.72 1.64 -16.79
N LYS A 180 10.18 2.86 -16.54
CA LYS A 180 9.42 4.11 -16.71
C LYS A 180 8.14 4.16 -15.86
N ILE A 181 8.18 3.58 -14.68
CA ILE A 181 7.15 3.70 -13.65
C ILE A 181 7.67 4.70 -12.62
N ALA A 182 7.02 5.85 -12.53
CA ALA A 182 7.38 6.89 -11.58
C ALA A 182 6.82 6.58 -10.19
N VAL A 183 7.68 6.56 -9.17
CA VAL A 183 7.27 6.50 -7.76
C VAL A 183 7.68 7.79 -7.09
N VAL A 184 6.74 8.51 -6.47
CA VAL A 184 6.96 9.77 -5.78
C VAL A 184 6.43 9.73 -4.35
N ASN A 185 6.99 10.56 -3.48
CA ASN A 185 6.71 10.51 -2.04
C ASN A 185 6.01 11.78 -1.55
N ALA A 186 4.74 11.64 -1.15
CA ALA A 186 3.94 12.69 -0.52
C ALA A 186 3.82 12.54 1.01
N THR A 187 4.61 11.65 1.63
CA THR A 187 4.66 11.49 3.08
C THR A 187 5.26 12.74 3.73
N ILE A 188 4.60 13.33 4.72
CA ILE A 188 5.05 14.58 5.37
C ILE A 188 6.42 14.38 6.05
N LYS A 189 6.53 13.34 6.89
CA LYS A 189 7.78 12.95 7.55
C LYS A 189 8.19 11.57 7.04
N SER A 190 9.26 11.49 6.29
CA SER A 190 9.72 10.24 5.71
C SER A 190 11.24 10.16 5.72
N THR A 191 11.76 8.99 6.08
CA THR A 191 13.19 8.67 5.96
C THR A 191 13.56 8.19 4.56
N ILE A 192 12.58 8.11 3.64
CA ILE A 192 12.79 7.78 2.23
C ILE A 192 13.24 9.06 1.52
N ASP A 193 14.55 9.21 1.28
CA ASP A 193 15.20 10.39 0.70
C ASP A 193 15.50 10.26 -0.80
N TRP A 194 15.41 9.05 -1.37
CA TRP A 194 15.71 8.79 -2.78
C TRP A 194 14.52 8.96 -3.74
N LEU A 195 13.29 9.08 -3.22
CA LEU A 195 12.10 9.33 -4.03
C LEU A 195 11.85 10.83 -4.18
N PRO A 196 11.49 11.32 -5.39
CA PRO A 196 11.07 12.70 -5.57
C PRO A 196 9.92 13.06 -4.62
N ARG A 197 10.05 14.20 -3.93
CA ARG A 197 9.01 14.72 -3.03
C ARG A 197 7.95 15.45 -3.83
N VAL A 198 6.70 15.23 -3.45
CA VAL A 198 5.55 15.94 -4.02
C VAL A 198 4.60 16.40 -2.92
N ASP A 199 3.85 17.45 -3.20
CA ASP A 199 2.77 17.93 -2.35
C ASP A 199 1.43 17.54 -2.99
N LEU A 200 0.54 16.92 -2.21
CA LEU A 200 -0.78 16.51 -2.70
C LEU A 200 -1.65 17.72 -3.13
N GLU A 201 -1.39 18.90 -2.59
CA GLU A 201 -2.11 20.11 -2.99
C GLU A 201 -1.76 20.56 -4.42
N THR A 202 -0.50 20.38 -4.81
CA THR A 202 -0.05 20.69 -6.17
C THR A 202 -0.31 19.55 -7.15
N GLU A 203 -0.28 18.29 -6.67
CA GLU A 203 -0.58 17.13 -7.52
C GLU A 203 -2.04 17.11 -7.99
N TRP A 204 -2.97 17.44 -7.06
CA TRP A 204 -4.41 17.49 -7.36
C TRP A 204 -5.02 18.73 -6.72
N PRO A 205 -4.89 19.89 -7.36
CA PRO A 205 -5.51 21.11 -6.89
C PRO A 205 -7.04 20.95 -6.81
N ALA A 206 -7.65 21.70 -5.87
CA ALA A 206 -9.09 21.64 -5.59
C ALA A 206 -9.94 22.02 -6.79
#